data_661ec7fb242d6806abfe187ec46a5396
#
_entry.id   661ec7fb242d6806abfe187ec46a5396
#
_cell.length_a   1.000
_cell.length_b   1.000
_cell.length_c   1.000
_cell.angle_alpha   90.00
_cell.angle_beta   90.00
_cell.angle_gamma   90.00
#
_symmetry.space_group_name_H-M   'P 1'
#
loop_
_entity.id
_entity.type
_entity.pdbx_description
1 polymer ?
#
loop_
_entity_poly.entity_id
_entity_poly.type
_entity_poly.pdbx_seq_one_letter_code
_entity_poly.pdbx_strand_id
1 'polypeptide(L)'
;MHETMLELLRCPFCGTRVSLVENDALVRAGDGIESGVLGCECCAFPVVAGIPVMIADDRTRDAMHLLEAGQREAALFTLLGLDETRIEAFRELLARGAQATYQEALAILCRDAEGTCFVYRFSDPTYMMAEAILQAIAQQTLAGRCLDVCGGTGHLTRLLVGLRPAGSTVLADLFFWKLWVARRFTSPGCEPVCCDANQPLPFARDAFSLVVLADAFPYIWHKRLLAEEMMRLCVSDGVVVMPHLHSALGENFSAGNTLTPAAYRDLFLSRQPRLFSDELLLTQVLERRLVDLTRDASPADLGAEPSFTLIAGGTGDLFQRYELPPEQAVAGELKVNPLYRVERHGGSSILTLTFPTPEYEEEFGACRRYLPDRVTVDADLTGPILPAMLGSEGDELRRRRVIIDAPPHYC
;
A
#
# COMPACT_ATOMS: atom_id res chain seq x y z
N MET A 1 -16.53 2.26 6.78
CA MET A 1 -16.91 2.35 5.34
C MET A 1 -17.84 3.54 5.14
N HIS A 2 -17.55 4.41 4.20
CA HIS A 2 -18.46 5.49 3.83
C HIS A 2 -19.65 4.93 3.02
N GLU A 3 -20.86 5.47 3.18
CA GLU A 3 -22.05 4.94 2.49
C GLU A 3 -21.94 5.03 0.94
N THR A 4 -21.19 6.00 0.42
CA THR A 4 -20.94 6.11 -1.03
C THR A 4 -20.22 4.90 -1.64
N MET A 5 -19.59 4.06 -0.81
CA MET A 5 -18.99 2.81 -1.28
C MET A 5 -20.04 1.80 -1.77
N LEU A 6 -21.30 1.88 -1.32
CA LEU A 6 -22.40 1.05 -1.80
C LEU A 6 -22.70 1.23 -3.30
N GLU A 7 -22.36 2.39 -3.85
CA GLU A 7 -22.49 2.62 -5.31
C GLU A 7 -21.42 1.86 -6.10
N LEU A 8 -20.25 1.70 -5.48
CA LEU A 8 -19.07 1.08 -6.08
C LEU A 8 -19.07 -0.45 -5.95
N LEU A 9 -19.49 -0.96 -4.78
CA LEU A 9 -19.37 -2.38 -4.44
C LEU A 9 -20.30 -3.28 -5.27
N ARG A 10 -19.74 -4.44 -5.64
CA ARG A 10 -20.44 -5.51 -6.35
C ARG A 10 -20.13 -6.85 -5.69
N CYS A 11 -21.07 -7.75 -5.71
CA CYS A 11 -20.83 -9.12 -5.27
C CYS A 11 -19.79 -9.79 -6.18
N PRO A 12 -18.69 -10.34 -5.66
CA PRO A 12 -17.67 -11.00 -6.50
C PRO A 12 -18.17 -12.28 -7.17
N PHE A 13 -19.28 -12.86 -6.69
CA PHE A 13 -19.81 -14.13 -7.18
C PHE A 13 -20.92 -13.97 -8.23
N CYS A 14 -21.81 -12.99 -8.08
CA CYS A 14 -22.90 -12.78 -9.03
C CYS A 14 -22.84 -11.44 -9.78
N GLY A 15 -21.91 -10.55 -9.43
CA GLY A 15 -21.72 -9.25 -10.08
C GLY A 15 -22.80 -8.20 -9.75
N THR A 16 -23.84 -8.55 -8.98
CA THR A 16 -24.93 -7.63 -8.64
C THR A 16 -24.48 -6.61 -7.60
N ARG A 17 -25.17 -5.46 -7.55
CA ARG A 17 -24.95 -4.44 -6.52
C ARG A 17 -25.26 -5.02 -5.14
N VAL A 18 -24.43 -4.70 -4.17
CA VAL A 18 -24.74 -4.99 -2.76
C VAL A 18 -25.50 -3.83 -2.13
N SER A 19 -26.36 -4.14 -1.17
CA SER A 19 -27.13 -3.17 -0.39
C SER A 19 -26.93 -3.43 1.11
N LEU A 20 -27.09 -2.38 1.91
CA LEU A 20 -27.04 -2.48 3.35
C LEU A 20 -28.29 -3.21 3.86
N VAL A 21 -28.09 -4.19 4.75
CA VAL A 21 -29.16 -4.89 5.43
C VAL A 21 -29.47 -4.15 6.74
N GLU A 22 -30.69 -3.66 6.87
CA GLU A 22 -31.18 -3.02 8.10
C GLU A 22 -31.53 -4.09 9.14
N ASN A 23 -30.62 -4.32 10.08
CA ASN A 23 -30.77 -5.29 11.18
C ASN A 23 -30.01 -4.79 12.43
N ASP A 24 -30.07 -5.55 13.54
CA ASP A 24 -29.45 -5.19 14.83
C ASP A 24 -27.90 -5.18 14.79
N ALA A 25 -27.27 -5.74 13.77
CA ALA A 25 -25.83 -5.69 13.57
C ALA A 25 -25.35 -4.31 13.07
N LEU A 26 -26.27 -3.49 12.52
CA LEU A 26 -25.94 -2.22 11.93
C LEU A 26 -25.57 -1.16 12.98
N VAL A 27 -24.37 -0.63 12.85
CA VAL A 27 -23.89 0.54 13.61
C VAL A 27 -23.34 1.57 12.67
N ARG A 28 -23.84 2.80 12.77
CA ARG A 28 -23.35 3.95 12.03
C ARG A 28 -22.48 4.83 12.93
N ALA A 29 -21.43 5.39 12.37
CA ALA A 29 -20.58 6.40 13.00
C ALA A 29 -20.50 7.61 12.06
N GLY A 30 -21.24 8.67 12.36
CA GLY A 30 -21.45 9.78 11.44
C GLY A 30 -22.16 9.31 10.16
N ASP A 31 -21.58 9.62 9.01
CA ASP A 31 -21.99 9.19 7.66
C ASP A 31 -21.36 7.84 7.20
N GLY A 32 -20.69 7.16 8.12
CA GLY A 32 -20.03 5.89 7.88
C GLY A 32 -20.74 4.71 8.55
N ILE A 33 -20.54 3.51 7.95
CA ILE A 33 -20.96 2.22 8.50
C ILE A 33 -19.78 1.64 9.27
N GLU A 34 -19.91 1.48 10.57
CA GLU A 34 -18.86 0.89 11.41
C GLU A 34 -19.00 -0.63 11.50
N SER A 35 -20.24 -1.14 11.65
CA SER A 35 -20.53 -2.56 11.54
C SER A 35 -21.88 -2.78 10.87
N GLY A 36 -22.09 -3.93 10.26
CA GLY A 36 -23.34 -4.28 9.61
C GLY A 36 -23.18 -5.45 8.64
N VAL A 37 -24.20 -5.68 7.85
CA VAL A 37 -24.23 -6.73 6.81
C VAL A 37 -24.56 -6.09 5.47
N LEU A 38 -23.79 -6.42 4.43
CA LEU A 38 -24.10 -6.11 3.05
C LEU A 38 -24.70 -7.37 2.40
N GLY A 39 -25.80 -7.22 1.71
CA GLY A 39 -26.49 -8.31 1.02
C GLY A 39 -26.59 -8.08 -0.48
N CYS A 40 -26.59 -9.17 -1.24
CA CYS A 40 -26.99 -9.24 -2.63
C CYS A 40 -27.96 -10.40 -2.83
N GLU A 41 -28.31 -10.73 -4.07
CA GLU A 41 -29.24 -11.83 -4.37
C GLU A 41 -28.71 -13.22 -3.94
N CYS A 42 -27.39 -13.41 -3.85
CA CYS A 42 -26.80 -14.72 -3.60
C CYS A 42 -25.96 -14.82 -2.33
N CYS A 43 -25.47 -13.68 -1.78
CA CYS A 43 -24.51 -13.67 -0.67
C CYS A 43 -24.79 -12.54 0.33
N ALA A 44 -24.27 -12.72 1.53
CA ALA A 44 -24.17 -11.68 2.54
C ALA A 44 -22.72 -11.56 3.00
N PHE A 45 -22.30 -10.33 3.32
CA PHE A 45 -20.92 -9.98 3.67
C PHE A 45 -20.90 -9.07 4.90
N PRO A 46 -20.08 -9.37 5.92
CA PRO A 46 -19.97 -8.52 7.10
C PRO A 46 -19.21 -7.23 6.80
N VAL A 47 -19.57 -6.17 7.51
CA VAL A 47 -18.77 -4.96 7.68
C VAL A 47 -18.32 -4.95 9.13
N VAL A 48 -17.01 -4.96 9.38
CA VAL A 48 -16.43 -4.97 10.72
C VAL A 48 -15.39 -3.86 10.82
N ALA A 49 -15.45 -3.05 11.88
CA ALA A 49 -14.58 -1.87 12.04
C ALA A 49 -14.56 -0.99 10.78
N GLY A 50 -15.70 -0.84 10.11
CA GLY A 50 -15.86 -0.09 8.88
C GLY A 50 -15.18 -0.68 7.64
N ILE A 51 -14.82 -1.96 7.64
CA ILE A 51 -14.19 -2.67 6.53
C ILE A 51 -15.15 -3.74 6.02
N PRO A 52 -15.67 -3.64 4.79
CA PRO A 52 -16.48 -4.68 4.18
C PRO A 52 -15.58 -5.88 3.83
N VAL A 53 -16.01 -7.10 4.20
CA VAL A 53 -15.27 -8.35 3.95
C VAL A 53 -15.99 -9.12 2.86
N MET A 54 -15.52 -8.96 1.62
CA MET A 54 -16.13 -9.51 0.41
C MET A 54 -15.54 -10.89 0.03
N ILE A 55 -15.27 -11.72 1.05
CA ILE A 55 -14.72 -13.07 0.93
C ILE A 55 -15.75 -14.06 1.47
N ALA A 56 -15.82 -15.26 0.90
CA ALA A 56 -16.72 -16.33 1.35
C ALA A 56 -15.92 -17.52 1.89
N ASP A 57 -15.29 -17.32 3.05
CA ASP A 57 -14.59 -18.36 3.80
C ASP A 57 -15.26 -18.62 5.15
N ASP A 58 -14.77 -19.64 5.89
CA ASP A 58 -15.29 -20.00 7.20
C ASP A 58 -15.11 -18.86 8.23
N ARG A 59 -13.96 -18.18 8.19
CA ARG A 59 -13.67 -17.06 9.09
C ARG A 59 -14.65 -15.90 8.90
N THR A 60 -14.97 -15.56 7.66
CA THR A 60 -15.96 -14.53 7.34
C THR A 60 -17.36 -14.92 7.79
N ARG A 61 -17.74 -16.20 7.64
CA ARG A 61 -19.03 -16.70 8.15
C ARG A 61 -19.12 -16.65 9.67
N ASP A 62 -18.08 -17.06 10.35
CA ASP A 62 -18.02 -17.00 11.82
C ASP A 62 -18.12 -15.55 12.31
N ALA A 63 -17.40 -14.63 11.69
CA ALA A 63 -17.48 -13.21 12.02
C ALA A 63 -18.88 -12.64 11.77
N MET A 64 -19.57 -13.07 10.71
CA MET A 64 -20.94 -12.64 10.43
C MET A 64 -21.92 -13.16 11.51
N HIS A 65 -21.84 -14.43 11.89
CA HIS A 65 -22.68 -14.99 12.97
C HIS A 65 -22.44 -14.26 14.31
N LEU A 66 -21.18 -13.90 14.61
CA LEU A 66 -20.84 -13.14 15.81
C LEU A 66 -21.43 -11.71 15.76
N LEU A 67 -21.41 -11.06 14.59
CA LEU A 67 -22.05 -9.74 14.40
C LEU A 67 -23.56 -9.81 14.64
N GLU A 68 -24.24 -10.80 14.06
CA GLU A 68 -25.68 -11.00 14.21
C GLU A 68 -26.06 -11.32 15.65
N ALA A 69 -25.16 -11.97 16.40
CA ALA A 69 -25.29 -12.19 17.85
C ALA A 69 -24.92 -10.96 18.70
N GLY A 70 -24.59 -9.80 18.11
CA GLY A 70 -24.19 -8.58 18.81
C GLY A 70 -22.75 -8.60 19.36
N GLN A 71 -21.94 -9.62 19.03
CA GLN A 71 -20.59 -9.84 19.56
C GLN A 71 -19.52 -9.19 18.63
N ARG A 72 -19.54 -7.86 18.50
CA ARG A 72 -18.71 -7.11 17.55
C ARG A 72 -17.20 -7.25 17.80
N GLU A 73 -16.79 -7.24 19.09
CA GLU A 73 -15.38 -7.42 19.44
C GLU A 73 -14.88 -8.82 19.04
N ALA A 74 -15.67 -9.84 19.27
CA ALA A 74 -15.33 -11.21 18.87
C ALA A 74 -15.24 -11.35 17.34
N ALA A 75 -16.16 -10.73 16.60
CA ALA A 75 -16.11 -10.68 15.14
C ALA A 75 -14.83 -10.01 14.64
N LEU A 76 -14.42 -8.89 15.25
CA LEU A 76 -13.15 -8.22 14.93
C LEU A 76 -11.95 -9.14 15.18
N PHE A 77 -11.88 -9.79 16.34
CA PHE A 77 -10.77 -10.68 16.70
C PHE A 77 -10.69 -11.89 15.77
N THR A 78 -11.83 -12.44 15.38
CA THR A 78 -11.93 -13.52 14.40
C THR A 78 -11.31 -13.12 13.05
N LEU A 79 -11.68 -11.95 12.52
CA LEU A 79 -11.15 -11.46 11.24
C LEU A 79 -9.67 -11.07 11.32
N LEU A 80 -9.21 -10.54 12.46
CA LEU A 80 -7.79 -10.27 12.71
C LEU A 80 -6.97 -11.55 12.86
N GLY A 81 -7.61 -12.71 13.01
CA GLY A 81 -6.93 -14.00 13.21
C GLY A 81 -6.19 -14.08 14.54
N LEU A 82 -6.73 -13.44 15.60
CA LEU A 82 -6.13 -13.48 16.91
C LEU A 82 -6.43 -14.81 17.61
N ASP A 83 -5.40 -15.41 18.16
CA ASP A 83 -5.52 -16.53 19.10
C ASP A 83 -5.65 -16.01 20.55
N GLU A 84 -5.98 -16.89 21.48
CA GLU A 84 -6.18 -16.55 22.88
C GLU A 84 -4.97 -15.82 23.51
N THR A 85 -3.76 -16.12 23.05
CA THR A 85 -2.52 -15.53 23.59
C THR A 85 -2.32 -14.07 23.18
N ARG A 86 -2.95 -13.63 22.09
CA ARG A 86 -2.82 -12.27 21.52
C ARG A 86 -4.00 -11.36 21.85
N ILE A 87 -5.15 -11.93 22.20
CA ILE A 87 -6.38 -11.15 22.47
C ILE A 87 -6.16 -10.11 23.56
N GLU A 88 -5.54 -10.48 24.69
CA GLU A 88 -5.35 -9.53 25.80
C GLU A 88 -4.39 -8.39 25.41
N ALA A 89 -3.25 -8.70 24.81
CA ALA A 89 -2.32 -7.69 24.31
C ALA A 89 -2.98 -6.75 23.28
N PHE A 90 -3.88 -7.29 22.46
CA PHE A 90 -4.60 -6.48 21.48
C PHE A 90 -5.68 -5.61 22.15
N ARG A 91 -6.36 -6.08 23.20
CA ARG A 91 -7.27 -5.23 24.01
C ARG A 91 -6.52 -4.08 24.67
N GLU A 92 -5.36 -4.34 25.23
CA GLU A 92 -4.50 -3.30 25.81
C GLU A 92 -4.09 -2.27 24.75
N LEU A 93 -3.74 -2.72 23.54
CA LEU A 93 -3.46 -1.82 22.41
C LEU A 93 -4.67 -0.94 22.09
N LEU A 94 -5.86 -1.51 21.99
CA LEU A 94 -7.10 -0.76 21.74
C LEU A 94 -7.41 0.25 22.83
N ALA A 95 -7.21 -0.13 24.10
CA ALA A 95 -7.48 0.73 25.27
C ALA A 95 -6.59 1.99 25.30
N ARG A 96 -5.38 1.92 24.75
CA ARG A 96 -4.48 3.09 24.65
C ARG A 96 -4.93 4.10 23.59
N GLY A 97 -5.84 3.76 22.71
CA GLY A 97 -6.44 4.67 21.75
C GLY A 97 -5.40 5.33 20.84
N ALA A 98 -5.26 6.66 20.95
CA ALA A 98 -4.32 7.45 20.16
C ALA A 98 -2.83 7.28 20.61
N GLN A 99 -2.55 6.62 21.72
CA GLN A 99 -1.19 6.35 22.16
C GLN A 99 -0.62 5.04 21.60
N ALA A 100 -1.47 4.20 21.00
CA ALA A 100 -1.04 2.99 20.32
C ALA A 100 -0.26 3.33 19.04
N THR A 101 0.81 2.56 18.76
CA THR A 101 1.62 2.76 17.57
C THR A 101 1.40 1.68 16.51
N TYR A 102 1.73 2.00 15.26
CA TYR A 102 1.73 1.05 14.16
C TYR A 102 2.65 -0.14 14.41
N GLN A 103 3.88 0.11 14.92
CA GLN A 103 4.83 -0.96 15.21
C GLN A 103 4.33 -1.93 16.30
N GLU A 104 3.67 -1.41 17.34
CA GLU A 104 3.06 -2.25 18.37
C GLU A 104 1.91 -3.09 17.82
N ALA A 105 1.09 -2.51 16.94
CA ALA A 105 0.04 -3.27 16.26
C ALA A 105 0.61 -4.40 15.41
N LEU A 106 1.67 -4.12 14.63
CA LEU A 106 2.36 -5.17 13.84
C LEU A 106 2.94 -6.27 14.71
N ALA A 107 3.58 -5.94 15.84
CA ALA A 107 4.16 -6.92 16.76
C ALA A 107 3.13 -7.92 17.31
N ILE A 108 1.86 -7.51 17.36
CA ILE A 108 0.75 -8.40 17.79
C ILE A 108 0.16 -9.15 16.60
N LEU A 109 -0.07 -8.48 15.47
CA LEU A 109 -0.83 -9.01 14.33
C LEU A 109 0.02 -9.81 13.35
N CYS A 110 1.29 -9.44 13.16
CA CYS A 110 2.21 -10.04 12.19
C CYS A 110 3.55 -10.36 12.85
N ARG A 111 3.78 -11.64 13.16
CA ARG A 111 4.98 -12.11 13.90
C ARG A 111 6.02 -12.77 13.00
N ASP A 112 5.84 -12.76 11.70
CA ASP A 112 6.74 -13.33 10.72
C ASP A 112 7.65 -12.26 10.07
N ALA A 113 8.47 -12.68 9.11
CA ALA A 113 9.38 -11.81 8.39
C ALA A 113 8.66 -10.68 7.62
N GLU A 114 7.40 -10.88 7.21
CA GLU A 114 6.61 -9.86 6.53
C GLU A 114 6.40 -8.62 7.42
N GLY A 115 6.22 -8.83 8.73
CA GLY A 115 6.09 -7.74 9.71
C GLY A 115 7.34 -6.85 9.73
N THR A 116 8.53 -7.44 9.62
CA THR A 116 9.79 -6.69 9.51
C THR A 116 9.81 -5.81 8.26
N CYS A 117 9.43 -6.36 7.10
CA CYS A 117 9.36 -5.58 5.86
C CYS A 117 8.41 -4.38 6.00
N PHE A 118 7.26 -4.54 6.63
CA PHE A 118 6.32 -3.43 6.83
C PHE A 118 6.84 -2.33 7.76
N VAL A 119 7.62 -2.66 8.79
CA VAL A 119 8.24 -1.65 9.68
C VAL A 119 9.21 -0.74 8.92
N TYR A 120 9.93 -1.29 7.96
CA TYR A 120 10.97 -0.56 7.21
C TYR A 120 10.55 -0.14 5.80
N ARG A 121 9.28 -0.31 5.42
CA ARG A 121 8.78 -0.11 4.05
C ARG A 121 9.14 1.26 3.45
N PHE A 122 9.14 2.34 4.24
CA PHE A 122 9.54 3.67 3.75
C PHE A 122 11.02 3.77 3.36
N SER A 123 11.82 2.77 3.72
CA SER A 123 13.26 2.72 3.47
C SER A 123 13.61 1.93 2.23
N ASP A 124 12.70 1.10 1.70
CA ASP A 124 13.04 0.19 0.65
C ASP A 124 13.08 0.85 -0.75
N PRO A 125 13.97 0.37 -1.64
CA PRO A 125 14.11 0.92 -2.99
C PRO A 125 12.83 0.79 -3.82
N THR A 126 12.07 -0.29 -3.61
CA THR A 126 10.80 -0.55 -4.30
C THR A 126 9.78 0.52 -3.97
N TYR A 127 9.65 0.86 -2.67
CA TYR A 127 8.75 1.92 -2.23
C TYR A 127 9.17 3.28 -2.82
N MET A 128 10.46 3.63 -2.75
CA MET A 128 10.97 4.91 -3.27
C MET A 128 10.68 5.07 -4.77
N MET A 129 10.90 4.02 -5.54
CA MET A 129 10.63 4.03 -6.98
C MET A 129 9.12 4.10 -7.27
N ALA A 130 8.30 3.28 -6.61
CA ALA A 130 6.85 3.28 -6.78
C ALA A 130 6.25 4.64 -6.42
N GLU A 131 6.69 5.25 -5.31
CA GLU A 131 6.30 6.60 -4.90
C GLU A 131 6.63 7.62 -5.99
N ALA A 132 7.85 7.61 -6.54
CA ALA A 132 8.28 8.52 -7.60
C ALA A 132 7.43 8.37 -8.87
N ILE A 133 7.13 7.14 -9.29
CA ILE A 133 6.27 6.85 -10.44
C ILE A 133 4.86 7.39 -10.20
N LEU A 134 4.27 7.14 -9.03
CA LEU A 134 2.92 7.62 -8.71
C LEU A 134 2.86 9.14 -8.60
N GLN A 135 3.89 9.80 -8.04
CA GLN A 135 4.00 11.26 -8.04
C GLN A 135 4.13 11.84 -9.45
N ALA A 136 4.87 11.17 -10.34
CA ALA A 136 4.99 11.56 -11.74
C ALA A 136 3.63 11.47 -12.46
N ILE A 137 2.95 10.34 -12.34
CA ILE A 137 1.64 10.09 -12.96
C ILE A 137 0.56 11.04 -12.39
N ALA A 138 0.63 11.36 -11.09
CA ALA A 138 -0.31 12.30 -10.47
C ALA A 138 -0.21 13.74 -10.98
N GLN A 139 0.88 14.11 -11.67
CA GLN A 139 0.98 15.41 -12.35
C GLN A 139 0.04 15.49 -13.56
N GLN A 140 -0.41 14.34 -14.08
CA GLN A 140 -1.50 14.30 -15.04
C GLN A 140 -2.84 14.43 -14.32
N THR A 141 -3.78 15.10 -14.95
CA THR A 141 -5.12 15.27 -14.39
C THR A 141 -5.91 13.95 -14.52
N LEU A 142 -5.71 13.05 -13.58
CA LEU A 142 -6.51 11.83 -13.47
C LEU A 142 -7.69 12.12 -12.53
N ALA A 143 -8.80 12.62 -13.08
CA ALA A 143 -10.03 12.82 -12.30
C ALA A 143 -10.64 11.45 -11.92
N GLY A 144 -11.18 11.32 -10.72
CA GLY A 144 -11.87 10.11 -10.28
C GLY A 144 -11.18 9.36 -9.15
N ARG A 145 -11.66 8.14 -8.90
CA ARG A 145 -11.15 7.28 -7.82
C ARG A 145 -9.88 6.55 -8.24
N CYS A 146 -9.06 6.19 -7.26
CA CYS A 146 -7.96 5.25 -7.44
C CYS A 146 -8.15 4.00 -6.59
N LEU A 147 -7.59 2.90 -7.07
CA LEU A 147 -7.61 1.59 -6.41
C LEU A 147 -6.17 1.09 -6.24
N ASP A 148 -5.81 0.80 -5.00
CA ASP A 148 -4.58 0.11 -4.64
C ASP A 148 -4.90 -1.35 -4.35
N VAL A 149 -4.55 -2.24 -5.28
CA VAL A 149 -4.83 -3.67 -5.22
C VAL A 149 -3.67 -4.38 -4.52
N CYS A 150 -3.99 -5.20 -3.51
CA CYS A 150 -3.00 -5.86 -2.66
C CYS A 150 -2.07 -4.85 -1.95
N GLY A 151 -2.61 -3.67 -1.57
CA GLY A 151 -1.83 -2.56 -1.04
C GLY A 151 -1.32 -2.76 0.41
N GLY A 152 -1.57 -3.93 1.01
CA GLY A 152 -1.04 -4.32 2.31
C GLY A 152 -1.45 -3.38 3.42
N THR A 153 -0.47 -2.90 4.20
CA THR A 153 -0.70 -1.96 5.30
C THR A 153 -0.75 -0.49 4.85
N GLY A 154 -0.93 -0.22 3.55
CA GLY A 154 -1.35 1.07 3.02
C GLY A 154 -0.26 2.13 2.87
N HIS A 155 1.02 1.77 2.74
CA HIS A 155 2.10 2.75 2.58
C HIS A 155 1.97 3.55 1.27
N LEU A 156 1.76 2.90 0.12
CA LEU A 156 1.49 3.58 -1.15
C LEU A 156 0.09 4.19 -1.16
N THR A 157 -0.88 3.55 -0.53
CA THR A 157 -2.24 4.11 -0.35
C THR A 157 -2.20 5.47 0.35
N ARG A 158 -1.31 5.65 1.37
CA ARG A 158 -1.11 6.95 2.04
C ARG A 158 -0.71 8.05 1.06
N LEU A 159 0.21 7.74 0.15
CA LEU A 159 0.59 8.67 -0.91
C LEU A 159 -0.62 9.02 -1.79
N LEU A 160 -1.36 8.01 -2.24
CA LEU A 160 -2.55 8.21 -3.08
C LEU A 160 -3.62 9.05 -2.39
N VAL A 161 -3.85 8.86 -1.08
CA VAL A 161 -4.74 9.71 -0.27
C VAL A 161 -4.27 11.16 -0.25
N GLY A 162 -2.96 11.40 -0.14
CA GLY A 162 -2.37 12.75 -0.17
C GLY A 162 -2.45 13.43 -1.54
N LEU A 163 -2.47 12.66 -2.62
CA LEU A 163 -2.49 13.16 -4.00
C LEU A 163 -3.92 13.33 -4.56
N ARG A 164 -4.95 12.87 -3.87
CA ARG A 164 -6.31 12.76 -4.37
C ARG A 164 -7.33 13.42 -3.45
N PRO A 165 -8.54 13.75 -3.95
CA PRO A 165 -9.64 14.21 -3.10
C PRO A 165 -9.98 13.18 -2.01
N ALA A 166 -10.40 13.65 -0.85
CA ALA A 166 -10.81 12.79 0.26
C ALA A 166 -11.90 11.79 -0.17
N GLY A 167 -11.77 10.53 0.30
CA GLY A 167 -12.71 9.44 -0.01
C GLY A 167 -12.63 8.89 -1.43
N SER A 168 -11.62 9.30 -2.24
CA SER A 168 -11.44 8.80 -3.61
C SER A 168 -10.45 7.63 -3.71
N THR A 169 -9.77 7.27 -2.63
CA THR A 169 -8.77 6.20 -2.62
C THR A 169 -9.33 4.96 -1.96
N VAL A 170 -9.35 3.86 -2.70
CA VAL A 170 -9.77 2.53 -2.23
C VAL A 170 -8.53 1.65 -2.06
N LEU A 171 -8.44 0.98 -0.92
CA LEU A 171 -7.41 -0.02 -0.63
C LEU A 171 -8.05 -1.40 -0.61
N ALA A 172 -7.61 -2.31 -1.46
CA ALA A 172 -8.06 -3.69 -1.52
C ALA A 172 -6.94 -4.65 -1.11
N ASP A 173 -7.21 -5.57 -0.19
CA ASP A 173 -6.27 -6.63 0.21
C ASP A 173 -7.04 -7.87 0.70
N LEU A 174 -6.37 -9.03 0.66
CA LEU A 174 -6.91 -10.29 1.15
C LEU A 174 -6.94 -10.34 2.69
N PHE A 175 -5.94 -9.76 3.33
CA PHE A 175 -5.73 -9.87 4.77
C PHE A 175 -6.42 -8.73 5.52
N PHE A 176 -7.50 -9.04 6.22
CA PHE A 176 -8.27 -8.06 6.99
C PHE A 176 -7.40 -7.27 7.98
N TRP A 177 -6.43 -7.92 8.64
CA TRP A 177 -5.55 -7.25 9.60
C TRP A 177 -4.70 -6.14 8.96
N LYS A 178 -4.24 -6.32 7.71
CA LYS A 178 -3.49 -5.30 6.96
C LYS A 178 -4.36 -4.06 6.72
N LEU A 179 -5.59 -4.27 6.30
CA LEU A 179 -6.57 -3.20 6.06
C LEU A 179 -6.95 -2.46 7.35
N TRP A 180 -7.08 -3.20 8.46
CA TRP A 180 -7.36 -2.62 9.76
C TRP A 180 -6.19 -1.72 10.21
N VAL A 181 -4.96 -2.18 10.06
CA VAL A 181 -3.74 -1.42 10.36
C VAL A 181 -3.63 -0.19 9.44
N ALA A 182 -3.87 -0.36 8.14
CA ALA A 182 -3.83 0.73 7.18
C ALA A 182 -4.81 1.85 7.55
N ARG A 183 -6.07 1.50 7.81
CA ARG A 183 -7.11 2.47 8.17
C ARG A 183 -6.82 3.20 9.48
N ARG A 184 -6.19 2.52 10.44
CA ARG A 184 -5.95 3.09 11.77
C ARG A 184 -4.69 3.93 11.85
N PHE A 185 -3.62 3.57 11.12
CA PHE A 185 -2.30 4.15 11.30
C PHE A 185 -1.72 4.78 10.04
N THR A 186 -1.62 4.04 8.95
CA THR A 186 -0.86 4.48 7.78
C THR A 186 -1.68 5.34 6.83
N SER A 187 -2.94 5.00 6.63
CA SER A 187 -3.80 5.61 5.59
C SER A 187 -5.24 5.79 6.05
N PRO A 188 -5.51 6.57 7.13
CA PRO A 188 -6.85 6.70 7.71
C PRO A 188 -7.88 7.32 6.77
N GLY A 189 -7.44 8.00 5.70
CA GLY A 189 -8.32 8.59 4.68
C GLY A 189 -8.70 7.65 3.53
N CYS A 190 -8.27 6.37 3.54
CA CYS A 190 -8.65 5.40 2.52
C CYS A 190 -9.96 4.69 2.85
N GLU A 191 -10.58 4.10 1.81
CA GLU A 191 -11.72 3.19 1.91
C GLU A 191 -11.22 1.74 1.75
N PRO A 192 -11.01 0.98 2.84
CA PRO A 192 -10.51 -0.38 2.76
C PRO A 192 -11.61 -1.38 2.40
N VAL A 193 -11.27 -2.37 1.57
CA VAL A 193 -12.15 -3.48 1.16
C VAL A 193 -11.37 -4.79 1.23
N CYS A 194 -11.82 -5.73 2.06
CA CYS A 194 -11.22 -7.05 2.17
C CYS A 194 -11.76 -7.95 1.07
N CYS A 195 -10.89 -8.36 0.12
CA CYS A 195 -11.26 -9.21 -1.00
C CYS A 195 -10.08 -10.02 -1.53
N ASP A 196 -10.37 -11.14 -2.21
CA ASP A 196 -9.37 -12.01 -2.81
C ASP A 196 -9.12 -11.63 -4.28
N ALA A 197 -7.91 -11.22 -4.60
CA ALA A 197 -7.48 -10.88 -5.95
C ALA A 197 -7.38 -12.11 -6.90
N ASN A 198 -7.55 -13.32 -6.39
CA ASN A 198 -7.72 -14.53 -7.19
C ASN A 198 -9.18 -14.78 -7.62
N GLN A 199 -10.10 -13.87 -7.24
CA GLN A 199 -11.50 -13.87 -7.59
C GLN A 199 -11.84 -12.58 -8.35
N PRO A 200 -13.02 -12.47 -8.98
CA PRO A 200 -13.49 -11.20 -9.51
C PRO A 200 -13.49 -10.11 -8.42
N LEU A 201 -12.89 -8.98 -8.71
CA LEU A 201 -12.79 -7.88 -7.73
C LEU A 201 -14.19 -7.24 -7.50
N PRO A 202 -14.56 -6.96 -6.25
CA PRO A 202 -15.92 -6.59 -5.86
C PRO A 202 -16.26 -5.12 -6.18
N PHE A 203 -15.94 -4.66 -7.39
CA PHE A 203 -16.17 -3.27 -7.79
C PHE A 203 -16.88 -3.18 -9.15
N ALA A 204 -17.59 -2.07 -9.33
CA ALA A 204 -18.21 -1.72 -10.60
C ALA A 204 -17.18 -1.53 -11.71
N ARG A 205 -17.56 -1.84 -12.95
CA ARG A 205 -16.77 -1.56 -14.16
C ARG A 205 -16.54 -0.05 -14.32
N ASP A 206 -15.41 0.31 -14.93
CA ASP A 206 -15.07 1.69 -15.29
C ASP A 206 -15.19 2.68 -14.10
N ALA A 207 -14.75 2.26 -12.93
CA ALA A 207 -14.91 2.99 -11.68
C ALA A 207 -13.66 3.76 -11.21
N PHE A 208 -12.49 3.44 -11.75
CA PHE A 208 -11.22 3.98 -11.31
C PHE A 208 -10.42 4.60 -12.46
N SER A 209 -9.88 5.79 -12.24
CA SER A 209 -8.95 6.43 -13.19
C SER A 209 -7.51 5.93 -13.04
N LEU A 210 -7.18 5.39 -11.88
CA LEU A 210 -5.88 4.80 -11.59
C LEU A 210 -6.09 3.49 -10.82
N VAL A 211 -5.48 2.42 -11.32
CA VAL A 211 -5.42 1.11 -10.64
C VAL A 211 -3.96 0.77 -10.44
N VAL A 212 -3.55 0.60 -9.19
CA VAL A 212 -2.17 0.30 -8.79
C VAL A 212 -2.11 -1.12 -8.24
N LEU A 213 -1.05 -1.84 -8.57
CA LEU A 213 -0.66 -3.07 -7.89
C LEU A 213 0.87 -3.11 -7.83
N ALA A 214 1.43 -2.95 -6.63
CA ALA A 214 2.87 -2.95 -6.40
C ALA A 214 3.31 -4.23 -5.71
N ASP A 215 4.34 -4.89 -6.25
CA ASP A 215 5.10 -5.99 -5.62
C ASP A 215 4.29 -7.26 -5.24
N ALA A 216 3.01 -7.35 -5.54
CA ALA A 216 2.15 -8.46 -5.09
C ALA A 216 1.75 -9.46 -6.21
N PHE A 217 1.94 -9.11 -7.47
CA PHE A 217 1.45 -9.92 -8.59
C PHE A 217 2.04 -11.34 -8.66
N PRO A 218 3.30 -11.63 -8.24
CA PRO A 218 3.84 -12.99 -8.20
C PRO A 218 3.01 -13.94 -7.34
N TYR A 219 2.38 -13.46 -6.28
CA TYR A 219 1.60 -14.25 -5.33
C TYR A 219 0.17 -14.55 -5.81
N ILE A 220 -0.26 -13.97 -6.92
CA ILE A 220 -1.58 -14.22 -7.52
C ILE A 220 -1.53 -15.46 -8.39
N TRP A 221 -2.41 -16.43 -8.12
CA TRP A 221 -2.53 -17.65 -8.91
C TRP A 221 -3.19 -17.41 -10.26
N HIS A 222 -4.31 -16.66 -10.26
CA HIS A 222 -5.12 -16.39 -11.44
C HIS A 222 -4.71 -15.07 -12.11
N LYS A 223 -3.46 -14.95 -12.55
CA LYS A 223 -2.87 -13.72 -13.10
C LYS A 223 -3.66 -13.11 -14.25
N ARG A 224 -4.18 -13.93 -15.17
CA ARG A 224 -5.01 -13.45 -16.28
C ARG A 224 -6.32 -12.85 -15.78
N LEU A 225 -6.99 -13.53 -14.83
CA LEU A 225 -8.21 -12.99 -14.22
C LEU A 225 -7.97 -11.64 -13.60
N LEU A 226 -6.92 -11.51 -12.77
CA LEU A 226 -6.62 -10.23 -12.12
C LEU A 226 -6.27 -9.14 -13.15
N ALA A 227 -5.49 -9.44 -14.18
CA ALA A 227 -5.18 -8.48 -15.23
C ALA A 227 -6.45 -8.01 -15.96
N GLU A 228 -7.36 -8.92 -16.30
CA GLU A 228 -8.65 -8.60 -16.92
C GLU A 228 -9.54 -7.77 -15.97
N GLU A 229 -9.55 -8.08 -14.68
CA GLU A 229 -10.26 -7.32 -13.66
C GLU A 229 -9.68 -5.90 -13.50
N MET A 230 -8.38 -5.74 -13.37
CA MET A 230 -7.75 -4.41 -13.31
C MET A 230 -8.11 -3.55 -14.52
N MET A 231 -8.11 -4.16 -15.73
CA MET A 231 -8.52 -3.47 -16.96
C MET A 231 -10.02 -3.18 -17.00
N ARG A 232 -10.88 -4.08 -16.48
CA ARG A 232 -12.32 -3.89 -16.38
C ARG A 232 -12.70 -2.74 -15.45
N LEU A 233 -11.96 -2.60 -14.36
CA LEU A 233 -12.20 -1.58 -13.32
C LEU A 233 -11.71 -0.21 -13.73
N CYS A 234 -10.68 -0.16 -14.57
CA CYS A 234 -10.05 1.08 -15.04
C CYS A 234 -10.90 1.71 -16.16
N VAL A 235 -11.23 3.00 -16.05
CA VAL A 235 -11.91 3.76 -17.11
C VAL A 235 -11.13 3.74 -18.43
N SER A 236 -11.75 4.09 -19.54
CA SER A 236 -11.15 3.96 -20.89
C SER A 236 -9.84 4.74 -21.05
N ASP A 237 -9.75 5.93 -20.48
CA ASP A 237 -8.58 6.82 -20.46
C ASP A 237 -7.76 6.71 -19.17
N GLY A 238 -8.13 5.80 -18.29
CA GLY A 238 -7.43 5.54 -17.04
C GLY A 238 -6.15 4.71 -17.21
N VAL A 239 -5.41 4.58 -16.13
CA VAL A 239 -4.07 3.98 -16.11
C VAL A 239 -4.01 2.82 -15.13
N VAL A 240 -3.42 1.71 -15.55
CA VAL A 240 -2.97 0.61 -14.69
C VAL A 240 -1.47 0.74 -14.50
N VAL A 241 -1.00 0.78 -13.25
CA VAL A 241 0.40 0.94 -12.88
C VAL A 241 0.83 -0.22 -12.00
N MET A 242 1.84 -0.95 -12.44
CA MET A 242 2.38 -2.09 -11.72
C MET A 242 3.88 -1.90 -11.51
N PRO A 243 4.30 -1.16 -10.48
CA PRO A 243 5.71 -1.01 -10.15
C PRO A 243 6.24 -2.31 -9.56
N HIS A 244 7.50 -2.60 -9.83
CA HIS A 244 8.25 -3.71 -9.26
C HIS A 244 7.63 -5.09 -9.53
N LEU A 245 7.49 -5.42 -10.81
CA LEU A 245 7.14 -6.77 -11.25
C LEU A 245 8.41 -7.62 -11.29
N HIS A 246 8.45 -8.67 -10.50
CA HIS A 246 9.56 -9.63 -10.51
C HIS A 246 9.61 -10.42 -11.82
N SER A 247 10.80 -10.50 -12.42
CA SER A 247 11.04 -11.18 -13.68
C SER A 247 11.44 -12.65 -13.46
N ALA A 248 10.85 -13.56 -14.24
CA ALA A 248 11.28 -14.96 -14.26
C ALA A 248 12.66 -15.17 -14.92
N LEU A 249 13.23 -14.15 -15.55
CA LEU A 249 14.51 -14.20 -16.26
C LEU A 249 15.67 -13.68 -15.42
N GLY A 250 15.41 -12.82 -14.42
CA GLY A 250 16.41 -12.28 -13.50
C GLY A 250 16.40 -12.97 -12.14
N GLU A 251 17.50 -12.91 -11.41
CA GLU A 251 17.54 -13.32 -10.01
C GLU A 251 16.74 -12.32 -9.16
N ASN A 252 15.83 -12.84 -8.35
CA ASN A 252 15.02 -12.01 -7.45
C ASN A 252 14.62 -12.82 -6.20
N PHE A 253 14.17 -12.10 -5.16
CA PHE A 253 13.81 -12.68 -3.87
C PHE A 253 12.33 -13.11 -3.80
N SER A 254 11.55 -12.99 -4.89
CA SER A 254 10.14 -13.39 -4.86
C SER A 254 9.96 -14.87 -4.66
N ALA A 255 9.26 -15.24 -3.60
CA ALA A 255 8.79 -16.61 -3.38
C ALA A 255 7.58 -16.99 -4.24
N GLY A 256 7.02 -16.03 -4.98
CA GLY A 256 5.83 -16.20 -5.82
C GLY A 256 6.14 -16.78 -7.20
N ASN A 257 5.10 -16.95 -8.00
CA ASN A 257 5.21 -17.42 -9.38
C ASN A 257 5.37 -16.22 -10.33
N THR A 258 6.58 -15.98 -10.79
CA THR A 258 6.94 -14.86 -11.68
C THR A 258 6.72 -15.23 -13.15
N LEU A 259 6.54 -14.22 -14.01
CA LEU A 259 6.44 -14.36 -15.46
C LEU A 259 7.63 -13.67 -16.14
N THR A 260 7.82 -13.96 -17.43
CA THR A 260 8.75 -13.19 -18.26
C THR A 260 8.18 -11.81 -18.58
N PRO A 261 9.03 -10.78 -18.86
CA PRO A 261 8.53 -9.46 -19.29
C PRO A 261 7.56 -9.51 -20.47
N ALA A 262 7.79 -10.41 -21.45
CA ALA A 262 6.87 -10.61 -22.56
C ALA A 262 5.50 -11.13 -22.10
N ALA A 263 5.48 -12.14 -21.21
CA ALA A 263 4.24 -12.71 -20.72
C ALA A 263 3.42 -11.69 -19.87
N TYR A 264 4.08 -10.84 -19.07
CA TYR A 264 3.41 -9.74 -18.39
C TYR A 264 2.80 -8.75 -19.37
N ARG A 265 3.56 -8.33 -20.39
CA ARG A 265 3.07 -7.44 -21.45
C ARG A 265 1.84 -8.02 -22.14
N ASP A 266 1.83 -9.31 -22.45
CA ASP A 266 0.73 -10.00 -23.15
C ASP A 266 -0.58 -10.00 -22.36
N LEU A 267 -0.52 -9.96 -21.02
CA LEU A 267 -1.71 -9.88 -20.18
C LEU A 267 -2.48 -8.54 -20.35
N PHE A 268 -1.80 -7.46 -20.72
CA PHE A 268 -2.36 -6.11 -20.80
C PHE A 268 -2.40 -5.54 -22.22
N LEU A 269 -2.22 -6.35 -23.27
CA LEU A 269 -2.13 -5.88 -24.68
C LEU A 269 -3.25 -4.95 -25.12
N SER A 270 -4.48 -5.19 -24.65
CA SER A 270 -5.64 -4.35 -24.99
C SER A 270 -5.54 -2.91 -24.49
N ARG A 271 -4.62 -2.62 -23.54
CA ARG A 271 -4.36 -1.31 -22.95
C ARG A 271 -2.98 -0.75 -23.33
N GLN A 272 -2.32 -1.29 -24.39
CA GLN A 272 -1.04 -0.80 -24.92
C GLN A 272 0.03 -0.65 -23.84
N PRO A 273 0.42 -1.72 -23.13
CA PRO A 273 1.34 -1.65 -22.00
C PRO A 273 2.74 -1.25 -22.45
N ARG A 274 3.40 -0.43 -21.63
CA ARG A 274 4.83 -0.10 -21.73
C ARG A 274 5.59 -0.63 -20.54
N LEU A 275 6.82 -1.05 -20.78
CA LEU A 275 7.71 -1.60 -19.77
C LEU A 275 8.87 -0.65 -19.51
N PHE A 276 9.31 -0.59 -18.25
CA PHE A 276 10.38 0.29 -17.81
C PHE A 276 11.31 -0.48 -16.87
N SER A 277 12.62 -0.31 -17.07
CA SER A 277 13.63 -0.84 -16.18
C SER A 277 13.54 -0.19 -14.79
N ASP A 278 13.38 -0.98 -13.74
CA ASP A 278 13.35 -0.47 -12.36
C ASP A 278 14.71 0.11 -11.96
N GLU A 279 15.81 -0.52 -12.37
CA GLU A 279 17.16 -0.03 -12.12
C GLU A 279 17.40 1.34 -12.75
N LEU A 280 16.93 1.52 -14.00
CA LEU A 280 17.06 2.81 -14.68
C LEU A 280 16.19 3.88 -14.02
N LEU A 281 14.94 3.55 -13.67
CA LEU A 281 14.03 4.47 -12.99
C LEU A 281 14.60 4.90 -11.64
N LEU A 282 15.06 3.95 -10.82
CA LEU A 282 15.67 4.26 -9.52
C LEU A 282 16.91 5.15 -9.68
N THR A 283 17.77 4.87 -10.65
CA THR A 283 18.94 5.69 -10.95
C THR A 283 18.53 7.12 -11.33
N GLN A 284 17.52 7.29 -12.17
CA GLN A 284 17.01 8.61 -12.57
C GLN A 284 16.43 9.38 -11.37
N VAL A 285 15.68 8.71 -10.50
CA VAL A 285 15.13 9.31 -9.28
C VAL A 285 16.24 9.81 -8.36
N LEU A 286 17.26 8.98 -8.12
CA LEU A 286 18.34 9.29 -7.19
C LEU A 286 19.27 10.40 -7.71
N GLU A 287 19.67 10.32 -8.98
CA GLU A 287 20.70 11.20 -9.52
C GLU A 287 20.11 12.50 -10.10
N ARG A 288 18.90 12.45 -10.65
CA ARG A 288 18.33 13.53 -11.47
C ARG A 288 16.99 14.05 -10.97
N ARG A 289 16.37 13.42 -9.97
CA ARG A 289 15.01 13.69 -9.52
C ARG A 289 14.00 13.69 -10.69
N LEU A 290 14.13 12.70 -11.56
CA LEU A 290 13.40 12.57 -12.79
C LEU A 290 12.80 11.17 -12.91
N VAL A 291 11.61 11.08 -13.48
CA VAL A 291 11.01 9.84 -13.98
C VAL A 291 10.81 10.00 -15.49
N ASP A 292 11.52 9.22 -16.29
CA ASP A 292 11.42 9.26 -17.76
C ASP A 292 10.57 8.09 -18.27
N LEU A 293 9.33 8.37 -18.63
CA LEU A 293 8.38 7.40 -19.21
C LEU A 293 8.34 7.44 -20.74
N THR A 294 9.27 8.13 -21.41
CA THR A 294 9.25 8.26 -22.88
C THR A 294 9.69 6.98 -23.59
N ARG A 295 10.53 6.15 -22.96
CA ARG A 295 11.11 4.96 -23.58
C ARG A 295 10.44 3.69 -23.06
N ASP A 296 9.70 3.04 -23.94
CA ASP A 296 9.22 1.68 -23.73
C ASP A 296 10.40 0.69 -23.91
N ALA A 297 10.75 -0.03 -22.85
CA ALA A 297 11.77 -1.07 -22.92
C ALA A 297 11.21 -2.31 -23.66
N SER A 298 12.00 -2.89 -24.56
CA SER A 298 11.60 -4.17 -25.12
C SER A 298 11.75 -5.29 -24.06
N PRO A 299 10.97 -6.37 -24.13
CA PRO A 299 11.18 -7.53 -23.25
C PRO A 299 12.60 -8.10 -23.30
N ALA A 300 13.30 -7.95 -24.45
CA ALA A 300 14.68 -8.40 -24.61
C ALA A 300 15.66 -7.50 -23.83
N ASP A 301 15.41 -6.19 -23.75
CA ASP A 301 16.24 -5.26 -23.00
C ASP A 301 16.15 -5.51 -21.48
N LEU A 302 15.04 -6.10 -21.02
CA LEU A 302 14.77 -6.44 -19.61
C LEU A 302 15.18 -7.88 -19.24
N GLY A 303 15.81 -8.61 -20.16
CA GLY A 303 16.05 -10.04 -20.00
C GLY A 303 16.97 -10.46 -18.85
N ALA A 304 17.76 -9.54 -18.29
CA ALA A 304 18.65 -9.79 -17.15
C ALA A 304 18.22 -9.04 -15.87
N GLU A 305 17.17 -8.20 -15.94
CA GLU A 305 16.73 -7.44 -14.79
C GLU A 305 15.87 -8.27 -13.84
N PRO A 306 16.08 -8.16 -12.52
CA PRO A 306 15.30 -8.90 -11.52
C PRO A 306 13.85 -8.39 -11.46
N SER A 307 13.63 -7.12 -11.77
CA SER A 307 12.31 -6.48 -11.73
C SER A 307 12.18 -5.34 -12.75
N PHE A 308 10.94 -5.00 -13.05
CA PHE A 308 10.59 -3.92 -13.96
C PHE A 308 9.20 -3.37 -13.64
N THR A 309 8.89 -2.19 -14.16
CA THR A 309 7.58 -1.55 -14.03
C THR A 309 6.77 -1.70 -15.32
N LEU A 310 5.47 -1.99 -15.18
CA LEU A 310 4.51 -2.00 -16.27
C LEU A 310 3.48 -0.87 -16.08
N ILE A 311 3.25 -0.07 -17.13
CA ILE A 311 2.20 0.94 -17.17
C ILE A 311 1.34 0.68 -18.40
N ALA A 312 0.03 0.51 -18.21
CA ALA A 312 -0.91 0.19 -19.28
C ALA A 312 -2.09 1.18 -19.32
N GLY A 313 -2.46 1.64 -20.51
CA GLY A 313 -3.50 2.64 -20.72
C GLY A 313 -2.99 4.09 -20.60
N GLY A 314 -3.90 4.99 -20.26
CA GLY A 314 -3.63 6.43 -20.25
C GLY A 314 -3.67 7.06 -21.65
N THR A 315 -3.55 8.39 -21.68
CA THR A 315 -3.36 9.16 -22.91
C THR A 315 -1.89 9.22 -23.30
N GLY A 316 -1.60 9.58 -24.56
CA GLY A 316 -0.22 9.72 -25.04
C GLY A 316 0.64 10.68 -24.20
N ASP A 317 0.02 11.67 -23.59
CA ASP A 317 0.68 12.67 -22.76
C ASP A 317 1.20 12.13 -21.42
N LEU A 318 0.75 10.93 -21.02
CA LEU A 318 1.27 10.25 -19.85
C LEU A 318 2.76 9.87 -20.00
N PHE A 319 3.16 9.51 -21.21
CA PHE A 319 4.49 8.95 -21.45
C PHE A 319 5.51 10.03 -21.83
N GLN A 320 5.86 10.84 -20.83
CA GLN A 320 6.82 11.93 -20.93
C GLN A 320 7.84 11.90 -19.79
N ARG A 321 8.70 12.90 -19.74
CA ARG A 321 9.61 13.13 -18.62
C ARG A 321 8.92 13.95 -17.56
N TYR A 322 9.06 13.52 -16.30
CA TYR A 322 8.53 14.20 -15.14
C TYR A 322 9.67 14.58 -14.21
N GLU A 323 9.81 15.86 -13.95
CA GLU A 323 10.61 16.32 -12.82
C GLU A 323 9.84 16.03 -11.52
N LEU A 324 10.50 15.42 -10.56
CA LEU A 324 9.88 15.17 -9.27
C LEU A 324 9.77 16.49 -8.48
N PRO A 325 8.63 16.73 -7.83
CA PRO A 325 8.44 17.94 -7.05
C PRO A 325 9.50 18.03 -5.93
N PRO A 326 9.80 19.23 -5.41
CA PRO A 326 10.57 19.37 -4.18
C PRO A 326 9.88 18.62 -3.03
N GLU A 327 10.64 18.36 -1.96
CA GLU A 327 10.07 17.66 -0.81
C GLU A 327 8.77 18.34 -0.35
N GLN A 328 7.71 17.55 -0.27
CA GLN A 328 6.39 18.06 0.10
C GLN A 328 6.40 18.53 1.57
N ALA A 329 5.43 19.40 1.91
CA ALA A 329 5.19 19.73 3.31
C ALA A 329 4.97 18.44 4.12
N VAL A 330 5.43 18.44 5.37
CA VAL A 330 5.27 17.28 6.26
C VAL A 330 3.79 17.02 6.49
N ALA A 331 3.32 15.85 6.09
CA ALA A 331 1.92 15.45 6.22
C ALA A 331 1.66 14.64 7.51
N GLY A 332 2.70 14.08 8.10
CA GLY A 332 2.66 13.29 9.32
C GLY A 332 3.65 13.80 10.37
N GLU A 333 4.53 12.93 10.82
CA GLU A 333 5.58 13.23 11.78
C GLU A 333 6.96 12.94 11.17
N LEU A 334 7.89 13.88 11.32
CA LEU A 334 9.28 13.58 10.98
C LEU A 334 9.88 12.62 12.00
N LYS A 335 10.43 11.52 11.50
CA LYS A 335 11.11 10.48 12.28
C LYS A 335 12.47 10.17 11.68
N VAL A 336 13.42 9.80 12.52
CA VAL A 336 14.62 9.13 12.01
C VAL A 336 14.17 7.82 11.38
N ASN A 337 14.69 7.50 10.21
CA ASN A 337 14.42 6.23 9.56
C ASN A 337 14.77 5.07 10.51
N PRO A 338 13.85 4.10 10.71
CA PRO A 338 14.05 2.99 11.66
C PRO A 338 15.32 2.15 11.41
N LEU A 339 15.90 2.21 10.20
CA LEU A 339 17.18 1.55 9.91
C LEU A 339 18.38 2.25 10.56
N TYR A 340 18.21 3.43 11.19
CA TYR A 340 19.30 4.10 11.87
C TYR A 340 19.23 3.93 13.37
N ARG A 341 20.34 3.51 13.93
CA ARG A 341 20.60 3.65 15.37
C ARG A 341 21.03 5.09 15.65
N VAL A 342 20.37 5.73 16.60
CA VAL A 342 20.61 7.12 17.00
C VAL A 342 21.47 7.15 18.25
N GLU A 343 22.59 7.87 18.19
CA GLU A 343 23.44 8.14 19.36
C GLU A 343 23.56 9.65 19.55
N ARG A 344 23.23 10.12 20.75
CA ARG A 344 23.37 11.54 21.10
C ARG A 344 24.83 11.87 21.37
N HIS A 345 25.32 12.97 20.78
CA HIS A 345 26.66 13.46 20.99
C HIS A 345 26.63 14.99 21.23
N GLY A 346 26.56 15.41 22.48
CA GLY A 346 26.38 16.83 22.83
C GLY A 346 25.01 17.37 22.37
N GLY A 347 24.99 18.36 21.48
CA GLY A 347 23.81 18.93 20.86
C GLY A 347 23.43 18.29 19.52
N SER A 348 24.25 17.36 19.02
CA SER A 348 24.10 16.70 17.71
C SER A 348 23.73 15.24 17.88
N SER A 349 23.23 14.61 16.80
CA SER A 349 22.96 13.18 16.73
C SER A 349 23.85 12.51 15.70
N ILE A 350 24.36 11.34 16.03
CA ILE A 350 25.07 10.45 15.12
C ILE A 350 24.12 9.32 14.77
N LEU A 351 23.86 9.16 13.49
CA LEU A 351 22.97 8.13 12.92
C LEU A 351 23.85 7.07 12.24
N THR A 352 23.74 5.82 12.66
CA THR A 352 24.48 4.69 12.06
C THR A 352 23.49 3.72 11.45
N LEU A 353 23.63 3.42 10.14
CA LEU A 353 22.78 2.48 9.41
C LEU A 353 22.96 1.07 9.97
N THR A 354 21.86 0.42 10.31
CA THR A 354 21.85 -0.92 10.89
C THR A 354 20.66 -1.68 10.36
N PHE A 355 20.90 -2.78 9.67
CA PHE A 355 19.83 -3.65 9.16
C PHE A 355 19.28 -4.55 10.28
N PRO A 356 17.97 -4.86 10.28
CA PRO A 356 17.34 -5.68 11.30
C PRO A 356 17.82 -7.13 11.27
N THR A 357 18.05 -7.68 10.07
CA THR A 357 18.58 -9.04 9.87
C THR A 357 19.46 -9.09 8.62
N PRO A 358 20.36 -10.10 8.49
CA PRO A 358 21.14 -10.30 7.27
C PRO A 358 20.27 -10.52 6.02
N GLU A 359 19.15 -11.25 6.16
CA GLU A 359 18.22 -11.53 5.06
C GLU A 359 17.57 -10.25 4.55
N TYR A 360 17.20 -9.32 5.47
CA TYR A 360 16.70 -8.02 5.08
C TYR A 360 17.78 -7.20 4.35
N GLU A 361 19.04 -7.24 4.78
CA GLU A 361 20.14 -6.56 4.09
C GLU A 361 20.39 -7.17 2.70
N GLU A 362 20.29 -8.48 2.54
CA GLU A 362 20.42 -9.15 1.25
C GLU A 362 19.35 -8.69 0.26
N GLU A 363 18.09 -8.61 0.68
CA GLU A 363 16.95 -8.23 -0.15
C GLU A 363 16.91 -6.71 -0.43
N PHE A 364 17.08 -5.88 0.59
CA PHE A 364 16.88 -4.43 0.50
C PHE A 364 18.17 -3.61 0.58
N GLY A 365 19.34 -4.23 0.60
CA GLY A 365 20.64 -3.55 0.74
C GLY A 365 20.95 -2.52 -0.34
N ALA A 366 20.26 -2.57 -1.49
CA ALA A 366 20.33 -1.54 -2.52
C ALA A 366 19.93 -0.13 -1.99
N CYS A 367 19.26 -0.03 -0.84
CA CYS A 367 18.97 1.24 -0.16
C CYS A 367 20.25 2.00 0.27
N ARG A 368 21.41 1.33 0.36
CA ARG A 368 22.73 1.98 0.58
C ARG A 368 23.09 2.99 -0.53
N ARG A 369 22.44 2.93 -1.68
CA ARG A 369 22.61 3.92 -2.75
C ARG A 369 22.19 5.33 -2.31
N TYR A 370 21.30 5.46 -1.33
CA TYR A 370 20.79 6.74 -0.82
C TYR A 370 20.87 6.87 0.70
N LEU A 371 20.87 5.77 1.45
CA LEU A 371 21.09 5.76 2.89
C LEU A 371 22.59 5.67 3.19
N PRO A 372 23.25 6.74 3.67
CA PRO A 372 24.67 6.67 4.03
C PRO A 372 24.87 5.82 5.30
N ASP A 373 25.99 5.11 5.38
CA ASP A 373 26.31 4.25 6.53
C ASP A 373 26.37 5.04 7.84
N ARG A 374 26.76 6.33 7.79
CA ARG A 374 26.81 7.20 8.95
C ARG A 374 26.50 8.65 8.57
N VAL A 375 25.67 9.30 9.38
CA VAL A 375 25.30 10.71 9.23
C VAL A 375 25.43 11.40 10.58
N THR A 376 25.99 12.61 10.60
CA THR A 376 25.92 13.48 11.76
C THR A 376 24.96 14.62 11.45
N VAL A 377 23.98 14.82 12.33
CA VAL A 377 23.00 15.91 12.21
C VAL A 377 23.19 16.83 13.40
N ASP A 378 23.30 18.13 13.12
CA ASP A 378 23.54 19.14 14.17
C ASP A 378 22.23 19.52 14.88
N ALA A 379 21.57 18.50 15.38
CA ALA A 379 20.32 18.55 16.16
C ALA A 379 20.20 17.31 17.05
N ASP A 380 19.50 17.43 18.18
CA ASP A 380 19.10 16.30 19.00
C ASP A 380 17.85 15.63 18.39
N LEU A 381 18.04 14.47 17.78
CA LEU A 381 16.99 13.70 17.11
C LEU A 381 16.44 12.54 17.97
N THR A 382 16.72 12.53 19.27
CA THR A 382 16.21 11.50 20.20
C THR A 382 14.75 11.73 20.63
N GLY A 383 14.17 12.86 20.27
CA GLY A 383 12.78 13.25 20.55
C GLY A 383 12.03 13.66 19.29
N PRO A 384 10.90 14.36 19.42
CA PRO A 384 10.11 14.85 18.29
C PRO A 384 10.94 15.75 17.37
N ILE A 385 10.91 15.50 16.07
CA ILE A 385 11.69 16.23 15.07
C ILE A 385 10.81 17.31 14.44
N LEU A 386 11.23 18.57 14.57
CA LEU A 386 10.60 19.68 13.88
C LEU A 386 11.41 20.06 12.62
N PRO A 387 10.77 20.44 11.50
CA PRO A 387 11.47 20.83 10.27
C PRO A 387 12.55 21.87 10.51
N ALA A 388 12.31 22.84 11.38
CA ALA A 388 13.27 23.91 11.73
C ALA A 388 14.56 23.38 12.40
N MET A 389 14.54 22.22 13.04
CA MET A 389 15.72 21.61 13.66
C MET A 389 16.71 21.07 12.64
N LEU A 390 16.25 20.73 11.44
CA LEU A 390 17.08 20.13 10.37
C LEU A 390 17.80 21.19 9.52
N GLY A 391 17.46 22.48 9.69
CA GLY A 391 18.08 23.58 8.96
C GLY A 391 18.04 23.42 7.44
N SER A 392 19.12 23.83 6.77
CA SER A 392 19.24 23.73 5.31
C SER A 392 19.44 22.29 4.80
N GLU A 393 19.73 21.33 5.64
CA GLU A 393 19.96 19.93 5.26
C GLU A 393 18.69 19.09 5.30
N GLY A 394 17.59 19.63 5.83
CA GLY A 394 16.35 18.90 6.05
C GLY A 394 15.79 18.23 4.80
N ASP A 395 15.77 18.94 3.68
CA ASP A 395 15.28 18.40 2.40
C ASP A 395 16.21 17.29 1.86
N GLU A 396 17.52 17.41 2.04
CA GLU A 396 18.47 16.37 1.64
C GLU A 396 18.33 15.13 2.51
N LEU A 397 18.20 15.28 3.83
CA LEU A 397 17.99 14.17 4.76
C LEU A 397 16.67 13.42 4.43
N ARG A 398 15.63 14.13 4.05
CA ARG A 398 14.35 13.53 3.62
C ARG A 398 14.48 12.83 2.28
N ARG A 399 15.11 13.46 1.29
CA ARG A 399 15.36 12.83 -0.02
C ARG A 399 16.15 11.55 0.10
N ARG A 400 17.15 11.53 0.97
CA ARG A 400 17.97 10.34 1.25
C ARG A 400 17.30 9.37 2.23
N ARG A 401 16.05 9.61 2.60
CA ARG A 401 15.32 8.77 3.56
C ARG A 401 16.01 8.58 4.92
N VAL A 402 16.97 9.42 5.26
CA VAL A 402 17.57 9.45 6.61
C VAL A 402 16.55 9.94 7.63
N ILE A 403 15.76 10.93 7.24
CA ILE A 403 14.54 11.38 7.93
C ILE A 403 13.35 11.06 7.04
N ILE A 404 12.35 10.41 7.59
CA ILE A 404 11.12 10.04 6.90
C ILE A 404 9.92 10.86 7.41
N ASP A 405 8.98 11.16 6.53
CA ASP A 405 7.65 11.66 6.89
C ASP A 405 6.74 10.45 7.15
N ALA A 406 6.75 9.99 8.40
CA ALA A 406 5.96 8.84 8.82
C ALA A 406 4.52 9.26 9.18
N PRO A 407 3.54 8.35 9.08
CA PRO A 407 2.22 8.58 9.65
C PRO A 407 2.31 8.91 11.15
N PRO A 408 1.37 9.68 11.71
CA PRO A 408 1.28 9.84 13.14
C PRO A 408 1.22 8.49 13.85
N HIS A 409 1.91 8.38 14.98
CA HIS A 409 1.95 7.12 15.77
C HIS A 409 2.56 5.92 15.00
N TYR A 410 3.51 6.17 14.11
CA TYR A 410 4.16 5.07 13.37
C TYR A 410 5.07 4.24 14.26
N CYS A 411 5.88 4.88 15.13
CA CYS A 411 6.82 4.27 16.08
C CYS A 411 6.89 5.07 17.40
#